data_0365c390e958b3d01af41c78739ddbd7
#
_entry.id   0365c390e958b3d01af41c78739ddbd7
#
_cell.length_a   1.000
_cell.length_b   1.000
_cell.length_c   1.000
_cell.angle_alpha   90.00
_cell.angle_beta   90.00
_cell.angle_gamma   90.00
#
_symmetry.space_group_name_H-M   'P 1'
#
loop_
_entity.id
_entity.type
_entity.pdbx_description
1 polymer ?
#
loop_
_entity_poly.entity_id
_entity_poly.type
_entity_poly.pdbx_seq_one_letter_code
_entity_poly.pdbx_strand_id
1 'polypeptide(L)'
;WGTLVLLGGSFAMAAGIEGGGLSAWMAAQLAAVADAPLLAQIGLASAGTIALSALASNTATVNVALHVLPRDLGVLFAATIAASCDFMLPAGTPPNAIVFGSGYVRLPAMIRAGFLLNVAAALLITAYVYGYARHLFGG
;
A
#
# COMPACT_ATOMS: atom_id res chain seq x y z
N TRP A 1 -5.25 8.16 24.14
CA TRP A 1 -6.33 8.77 23.34
C TRP A 1 -5.84 9.06 21.91
N GLY A 2 -4.60 9.56 21.72
CA GLY A 2 -4.08 9.88 20.37
C GLY A 2 -4.13 8.72 19.40
N THR A 3 -3.74 7.51 19.82
CA THR A 3 -3.78 6.30 18.98
C THR A 3 -5.19 5.90 18.60
N LEU A 4 -6.16 6.02 19.53
CA LEU A 4 -7.56 5.71 19.24
C LEU A 4 -8.18 6.70 18.24
N VAL A 5 -7.87 7.98 18.38
CA VAL A 5 -8.33 9.02 17.44
C VAL A 5 -7.71 8.80 16.06
N LEU A 6 -6.42 8.43 16.00
CA LEU A 6 -5.72 8.15 14.75
C LEU A 6 -6.31 6.91 14.04
N LEU A 7 -6.58 5.84 14.78
CA LEU A 7 -7.23 4.65 14.24
C LEU A 7 -8.66 4.94 13.78
N GLY A 8 -9.46 5.62 14.59
CA GLY A 8 -10.82 6.01 14.25
C GLY A 8 -10.87 6.91 13.01
N GLY A 9 -9.96 7.88 12.90
CA GLY A 9 -9.80 8.73 11.73
C GLY A 9 -9.42 7.93 10.47
N SER A 10 -8.55 6.93 10.60
CA SER A 10 -8.17 6.06 9.49
C SER A 10 -9.35 5.25 8.97
N PHE A 11 -10.19 4.69 9.85
CA PHE A 11 -11.41 3.98 9.44
C PHE A 11 -12.44 4.91 8.81
N ALA A 12 -12.62 6.12 9.34
CA ALA A 12 -13.50 7.11 8.76
C ALA A 12 -13.05 7.53 7.34
N MET A 13 -11.74 7.69 7.14
CA MET A 13 -11.17 7.99 5.82
C MET A 13 -11.37 6.83 4.84
N ALA A 14 -11.19 5.58 5.28
CA ALA A 14 -11.47 4.40 4.47
C ALA A 14 -12.93 4.34 4.02
N ALA A 15 -13.87 4.55 4.94
CA ALA A 15 -15.29 4.62 4.64
C ALA A 15 -15.63 5.77 3.67
N GLY A 16 -14.94 6.92 3.79
CA GLY A 16 -15.06 8.03 2.86
C GLY A 16 -14.57 7.70 1.45
N ILE A 17 -13.47 6.98 1.33
CA ILE A 17 -12.90 6.52 0.04
C ILE A 17 -13.87 5.54 -0.64
N GLU A 18 -14.44 4.59 0.11
CA GLU A 18 -15.43 3.65 -0.40
C GLU A 18 -16.74 4.35 -0.78
N GLY A 19 -17.29 5.14 0.12
CA GLY A 19 -18.57 5.86 -0.09
C GLY A 19 -18.49 6.97 -1.13
N GLY A 20 -17.31 7.56 -1.33
CA GLY A 20 -17.07 8.63 -2.31
C GLY A 20 -16.85 8.14 -3.75
N GLY A 21 -16.87 6.83 -3.99
CA GLY A 21 -16.65 6.26 -5.34
C GLY A 21 -15.18 6.31 -5.81
N LEU A 22 -14.26 6.77 -4.97
CA LEU A 22 -12.83 6.84 -5.31
C LEU A 22 -12.24 5.45 -5.55
N SER A 23 -12.65 4.45 -4.78
CA SER A 23 -12.27 3.05 -4.99
C SER A 23 -12.71 2.54 -6.37
N ALA A 24 -13.94 2.85 -6.79
CA ALA A 24 -14.45 2.47 -8.10
C ALA A 24 -13.69 3.18 -9.24
N TRP A 25 -13.36 4.46 -9.07
CA TRP A 25 -12.54 5.18 -10.03
C TRP A 25 -11.13 4.60 -10.13
N MET A 26 -10.50 4.28 -9.02
CA MET A 26 -9.19 3.63 -9.00
C MET A 26 -9.24 2.25 -9.65
N ALA A 27 -10.30 1.47 -9.41
CA ALA A 27 -10.53 0.19 -10.08
C ALA A 27 -10.57 0.33 -11.60
N ALA A 28 -11.29 1.35 -12.09
CA ALA A 28 -11.38 1.61 -13.52
C ALA A 28 -10.01 1.98 -14.14
N GLN A 29 -9.17 2.74 -13.42
CA GLN A 29 -7.81 3.04 -13.88
C GLN A 29 -6.90 1.81 -13.88
N LEU A 30 -7.08 0.91 -12.91
CA LEU A 30 -6.32 -0.32 -12.78
C LEU A 30 -6.84 -1.45 -13.68
N ALA A 31 -8.04 -1.33 -14.26
CA ALA A 31 -8.56 -2.31 -15.22
C ALA A 31 -7.63 -2.47 -16.43
N ALA A 32 -6.98 -1.38 -16.86
CA ALA A 32 -5.95 -1.44 -17.91
C ALA A 32 -4.71 -2.26 -17.51
N VAL A 33 -4.49 -2.46 -16.21
CA VAL A 33 -3.38 -3.26 -15.66
C VAL A 33 -3.70 -4.75 -15.70
N ALA A 34 -4.98 -5.13 -15.73
CA ALA A 34 -5.40 -6.54 -15.79
C ALA A 34 -4.91 -7.27 -17.04
N ASP A 35 -4.71 -6.54 -18.13
CA ASP A 35 -4.19 -7.08 -19.40
C ASP A 35 -2.65 -7.06 -19.48
N ALA A 36 -1.97 -6.50 -18.47
CA ALA A 36 -0.51 -6.42 -18.44
C ALA A 36 0.12 -7.78 -18.07
N PRO A 37 1.40 -8.01 -18.40
CA PRO A 37 2.14 -9.19 -17.93
C PRO A 37 2.10 -9.28 -16.39
N LEU A 38 2.03 -10.49 -15.84
CA LEU A 38 1.91 -10.74 -14.39
C LEU A 38 2.96 -9.98 -13.56
N LEU A 39 4.20 -9.90 -14.05
CA LEU A 39 5.25 -9.12 -13.39
C LEU A 39 4.87 -7.65 -13.24
N ALA A 40 4.30 -7.04 -14.28
CA ALA A 40 3.87 -5.66 -14.25
C ALA A 40 2.64 -5.48 -13.33
N GLN A 41 1.71 -6.43 -13.33
CA GLN A 41 0.56 -6.43 -12.41
C GLN A 41 1.03 -6.45 -10.95
N ILE A 42 1.95 -7.35 -10.58
CA ILE A 42 2.52 -7.44 -9.23
C ILE A 42 3.26 -6.14 -8.86
N GLY A 43 4.09 -5.62 -9.76
CA GLY A 43 4.86 -4.39 -9.53
C GLY A 43 3.96 -3.16 -9.34
N LEU A 44 2.98 -2.98 -10.20
CA LEU A 44 2.02 -1.87 -10.12
C LEU A 44 1.11 -1.99 -8.90
N ALA A 45 0.64 -3.21 -8.58
CA ALA A 45 -0.12 -3.46 -7.37
C ALA A 45 0.69 -3.12 -6.11
N SER A 46 1.95 -3.57 -6.03
CA SER A 46 2.83 -3.27 -4.89
C SER A 46 3.09 -1.77 -4.75
N ALA A 47 3.50 -1.10 -5.84
CA ALA A 47 3.80 0.33 -5.81
C ALA A 47 2.55 1.18 -5.51
N GLY A 48 1.43 0.86 -6.14
CA GLY A 48 0.15 1.54 -5.94
C GLY A 48 -0.38 1.36 -4.52
N THR A 49 -0.25 0.16 -3.96
CA THR A 49 -0.67 -0.13 -2.59
C THR A 49 0.20 0.61 -1.57
N ILE A 50 1.53 0.65 -1.75
CA ILE A 50 2.43 1.45 -0.89
C ILE A 50 2.04 2.93 -0.95
N ALA A 51 1.80 3.47 -2.15
CA ALA A 51 1.43 4.88 -2.30
C ALA A 51 0.08 5.20 -1.65
N LEU A 52 -0.90 4.30 -1.76
CA LEU A 52 -2.20 4.45 -1.13
C LEU A 52 -2.10 4.32 0.40
N SER A 53 -1.30 3.39 0.90
CA SER A 53 -1.06 3.17 2.33
C SER A 53 -0.43 4.39 3.00
N ALA A 54 0.37 5.16 2.29
CA ALA A 54 0.93 6.41 2.80
C ALA A 54 -0.14 7.46 3.14
N LEU A 55 -1.32 7.38 2.53
CA LEU A 55 -2.43 8.32 2.71
C LEU A 55 -3.59 7.75 3.55
N ALA A 56 -3.71 6.42 3.59
CA ALA A 56 -4.77 5.70 4.28
C ALA A 56 -4.17 4.68 5.27
N SER A 57 -4.99 4.11 6.15
CA SER A 57 -4.51 3.02 7.00
C SER A 57 -4.21 1.76 6.17
N ASN A 58 -3.25 0.93 6.63
CA ASN A 58 -2.91 -0.33 5.97
C ASN A 58 -4.14 -1.21 5.77
N THR A 59 -5.02 -1.30 6.77
CA THR A 59 -6.26 -2.08 6.71
C THR A 59 -7.21 -1.56 5.64
N ALA A 60 -7.42 -0.25 5.57
CA ALA A 60 -8.24 0.37 4.54
C ALA A 60 -7.68 0.13 3.14
N THR A 61 -6.37 0.29 2.99
CA THR A 61 -5.65 0.08 1.74
C THR A 61 -5.79 -1.36 1.25
N VAL A 62 -5.62 -2.35 2.13
CA VAL A 62 -5.82 -3.77 1.78
C VAL A 62 -7.25 -4.03 1.34
N ASN A 63 -8.25 -3.51 2.07
CA ASN A 63 -9.65 -3.68 1.68
C ASN A 63 -9.92 -3.10 0.28
N VAL A 64 -9.46 -1.89 0.00
CA VAL A 64 -9.58 -1.29 -1.35
C VAL A 64 -8.86 -2.16 -2.40
N ALA A 65 -7.63 -2.57 -2.13
CA ALA A 65 -6.83 -3.39 -3.04
C ALA A 65 -7.52 -4.71 -3.40
N LEU A 66 -8.12 -5.41 -2.41
CA LEU A 66 -8.84 -6.66 -2.63
C LEU A 66 -10.07 -6.53 -3.55
N HIS A 67 -10.68 -5.34 -3.61
CA HIS A 67 -11.86 -5.09 -4.47
C HIS A 67 -11.48 -4.58 -5.86
N VAL A 68 -10.30 -3.99 -6.00
CA VAL A 68 -9.86 -3.25 -7.18
C VAL A 68 -8.89 -4.05 -8.04
N LEU A 69 -8.01 -4.84 -7.41
CA LEU A 69 -6.98 -5.57 -8.12
C LEU A 69 -7.49 -6.86 -8.77
N PRO A 70 -6.81 -7.35 -9.82
CA PRO A 70 -7.10 -8.65 -10.40
C PRO A 70 -7.11 -9.75 -9.32
N ARG A 71 -8.00 -10.73 -9.46
CA ARG A 71 -8.15 -11.85 -8.51
C ARG A 71 -7.08 -12.93 -8.68
N ASP A 72 -5.86 -12.52 -8.97
CA ASP A 72 -4.69 -13.38 -8.93
C ASP A 72 -4.11 -13.41 -7.51
N LEU A 73 -3.87 -14.60 -6.97
CA LEU A 73 -3.39 -14.77 -5.59
C LEU A 73 -2.03 -14.11 -5.37
N GLY A 74 -1.14 -14.14 -6.38
CA GLY A 74 0.16 -13.47 -6.30
C GLY A 74 0.02 -11.95 -6.23
N VAL A 75 -0.86 -11.36 -7.04
CA VAL A 75 -1.12 -9.92 -7.04
C VAL A 75 -1.72 -9.47 -5.71
N LEU A 76 -2.71 -10.20 -5.19
CA LEU A 76 -3.36 -9.89 -3.91
C LEU A 76 -2.40 -10.08 -2.73
N PHE A 77 -1.56 -11.12 -2.77
CA PHE A 77 -0.53 -11.37 -1.76
C PHE A 77 0.52 -10.25 -1.75
N ALA A 78 1.00 -9.83 -2.92
CA ALA A 78 1.93 -8.72 -3.05
C ALA A 78 1.36 -7.41 -2.50
N ALA A 79 0.12 -7.08 -2.86
CA ALA A 79 -0.58 -5.90 -2.37
C ALA A 79 -0.73 -5.92 -0.84
N THR A 80 -1.07 -7.08 -0.26
CA THR A 80 -1.27 -7.22 1.18
C THR A 80 0.03 -6.96 1.96
N ILE A 81 1.16 -7.49 1.49
CA ILE A 81 2.48 -7.22 2.10
C ILE A 81 2.86 -5.75 1.88
N ALA A 82 2.66 -5.24 0.66
CA ALA A 82 3.00 -3.88 0.28
C ALA A 82 2.28 -2.82 1.12
N ALA A 83 1.03 -3.07 1.54
CA ALA A 83 0.28 -2.16 2.39
C ALA A 83 0.98 -1.86 3.73
N SER A 84 1.83 -2.75 4.21
CA SER A 84 2.59 -2.57 5.45
C SER A 84 3.95 -1.89 5.25
N CYS A 85 4.35 -1.60 4.01
CA CYS A 85 5.64 -1.05 3.64
C CYS A 85 5.56 0.47 3.38
N ASP A 86 4.91 1.21 4.24
CA ASP A 86 4.90 2.68 4.17
C ASP A 86 5.88 3.28 5.18
N PHE A 87 6.95 3.89 4.65
CA PHE A 87 8.02 4.50 5.44
C PHE A 87 8.16 6.01 5.21
N MET A 88 7.35 6.59 4.30
CA MET A 88 7.57 7.94 3.81
C MET A 88 6.92 9.02 4.66
N LEU A 89 5.68 8.80 5.12
CA LEU A 89 4.90 9.81 5.81
C LEU A 89 4.65 9.47 7.29
N PRO A 90 4.61 10.49 8.16
CA PRO A 90 4.29 10.29 9.58
C PRO A 90 2.90 9.71 9.81
N ALA A 91 1.96 10.03 8.92
CA ALA A 91 0.56 9.58 9.03
C ALA A 91 0.35 8.12 8.59
N GLY A 92 1.27 7.54 7.83
CA GLY A 92 1.11 6.20 7.25
C GLY A 92 1.10 5.09 8.29
N THR A 93 1.95 5.17 9.30
CA THR A 93 2.02 4.17 10.36
C THR A 93 2.25 4.78 11.75
N PRO A 94 1.73 4.16 12.85
CA PRO A 94 2.00 4.63 14.21
C PRO A 94 3.49 4.78 14.55
N PRO A 95 4.40 3.85 14.18
CA PRO A 95 5.83 4.05 14.38
C PRO A 95 6.39 5.30 13.70
N ASN A 96 5.96 5.60 12.49
CA ASN A 96 6.38 6.80 11.76
C ASN A 96 5.96 8.07 12.50
N ALA A 97 4.72 8.10 13.01
CA ALA A 97 4.20 9.21 13.80
C ALA A 97 5.01 9.42 15.11
N ILE A 98 5.39 8.34 15.79
CA ILE A 98 6.19 8.39 17.02
C ILE A 98 7.58 8.96 16.72
N VAL A 99 8.26 8.45 15.68
CA VAL A 99 9.60 8.91 15.29
C VAL A 99 9.57 10.38 14.89
N PHE A 100 8.60 10.79 14.08
CA PHE A 100 8.43 12.19 13.68
C PHE A 100 8.08 13.08 14.89
N GLY A 101 7.17 12.62 15.75
CA GLY A 101 6.74 13.33 16.97
C GLY A 101 7.85 13.53 18.00
N SER A 102 8.95 12.76 17.94
CA SER A 102 10.12 12.95 18.78
C SER A 102 10.89 14.27 18.51
N GLY A 103 10.64 14.90 17.33
CA GLY A 103 11.30 16.13 16.91
C GLY A 103 12.74 15.96 16.39
N TYR A 104 13.32 14.75 16.47
CA TYR A 104 14.70 14.50 16.00
C TYR A 104 14.79 14.35 14.46
N VAL A 105 13.69 13.99 13.81
CA VAL A 105 13.65 13.72 12.36
C VAL A 105 12.86 14.82 11.65
N ARG A 106 13.50 15.48 10.68
CA ARG A 106 12.84 16.47 9.84
C ARG A 106 12.01 15.79 8.76
N LEU A 107 10.82 16.30 8.47
CA LEU A 107 9.91 15.77 7.45
C LEU A 107 10.58 15.53 6.08
N PRO A 108 11.38 16.46 5.51
CA PRO A 108 12.05 16.22 4.23
C PRO A 108 13.07 15.07 4.26
N ALA A 109 13.74 14.86 5.39
CA ALA A 109 14.67 13.74 5.55
C ALA A 109 13.91 12.41 5.62
N MET A 110 12.81 12.38 6.36
CA MET A 110 11.92 11.21 6.45
C MET A 110 11.34 10.85 5.08
N ILE A 111 10.84 11.83 4.31
CA ILE A 111 10.29 11.60 2.97
C ILE A 111 11.36 11.02 2.04
N ARG A 112 12.58 11.58 2.01
CA ARG A 112 13.65 11.09 1.12
C ARG A 112 14.07 9.65 1.46
N ALA A 113 14.33 9.38 2.73
CA ALA A 113 14.71 8.03 3.17
C ALA A 113 13.57 7.04 2.98
N GLY A 114 12.35 7.41 3.36
CA GLY A 114 11.16 6.60 3.21
C GLY A 114 10.81 6.30 1.76
N PHE A 115 10.98 7.26 0.85
CA PHE A 115 10.78 7.05 -0.59
C PHE A 115 11.72 5.96 -1.14
N LEU A 116 13.00 6.02 -0.78
CA LEU A 116 13.98 4.99 -1.20
C LEU A 116 13.60 3.62 -0.64
N LEU A 117 13.17 3.57 0.62
CA LEU A 117 12.70 2.32 1.24
C LEU A 117 11.42 1.79 0.59
N ASN A 118 10.47 2.66 0.25
CA ASN A 118 9.24 2.28 -0.44
C ASN A 118 9.53 1.70 -1.83
N VAL A 119 10.45 2.31 -2.59
CA VAL A 119 10.88 1.80 -3.90
C VAL A 119 11.58 0.45 -3.74
N ALA A 120 12.51 0.33 -2.79
CA ALA A 120 13.20 -0.93 -2.51
C ALA A 120 12.21 -2.04 -2.10
N ALA A 121 11.25 -1.71 -1.23
CA ALA A 121 10.20 -2.64 -0.82
C ALA A 121 9.34 -3.09 -2.01
N ALA A 122 8.89 -2.18 -2.86
CA ALA A 122 8.12 -2.52 -4.06
C ALA A 122 8.89 -3.48 -4.99
N LEU A 123 10.18 -3.21 -5.22
CA LEU A 123 11.02 -4.08 -6.05
C LEU A 123 11.25 -5.45 -5.42
N LEU A 124 11.54 -5.49 -4.12
CA LEU A 124 11.76 -6.76 -3.39
C LEU A 124 10.50 -7.61 -3.33
N ILE A 125 9.34 -7.02 -3.03
CA ILE A 125 8.05 -7.71 -3.02
C ILE A 125 7.75 -8.26 -4.41
N THR A 126 7.92 -7.44 -5.45
CA THR A 126 7.69 -7.85 -6.83
C THR A 126 8.59 -9.01 -7.23
N ALA A 127 9.89 -8.92 -6.95
CA ALA A 127 10.85 -9.98 -7.26
C ALA A 127 10.54 -11.28 -6.49
N TYR A 128 10.23 -11.16 -5.19
CA TYR A 128 9.92 -12.31 -4.34
C TYR A 128 8.63 -13.00 -4.79
N VAL A 129 7.55 -12.24 -4.97
CA VAL A 129 6.25 -12.82 -5.36
C VAL A 129 6.31 -13.40 -6.77
N TYR A 130 6.94 -12.71 -7.71
CA TYR A 130 7.08 -13.23 -9.07
C TYR A 130 7.97 -14.46 -9.15
N GLY A 131 9.09 -14.49 -8.41
CA GLY A 131 10.07 -15.59 -8.46
C GLY A 131 9.67 -16.80 -7.63
N TYR A 132 9.10 -16.59 -6.45
CA TYR A 132 8.89 -17.65 -5.46
C TYR A 132 7.41 -17.97 -5.20
N ALA A 133 6.61 -16.97 -4.86
CA ALA A 133 5.23 -17.21 -4.49
C ALA A 133 4.38 -17.70 -5.67
N ARG A 134 4.73 -17.29 -6.88
CA ARG A 134 4.12 -17.80 -8.11
C ARG A 134 4.22 -19.32 -8.23
N HIS A 135 5.33 -19.94 -7.80
CA HIS A 135 5.49 -21.39 -7.80
C HIS A 135 4.62 -22.08 -6.75
N LEU A 136 4.26 -21.38 -5.68
CA LEU A 136 3.39 -21.91 -4.63
C LEU A 136 1.89 -21.78 -4.97
N PHE A 137 1.52 -20.74 -5.70
CA PHE A 137 0.10 -20.42 -6.01
C PHE A 137 -0.28 -20.71 -7.46
N GLY A 138 0.69 -21.01 -8.34
CA GLY A 138 0.51 -21.19 -9.78
C GLY A 138 0.54 -22.65 -10.25
N GLY A 139 0.24 -23.61 -9.33
CA GLY A 139 0.07 -25.02 -9.63
C GLY A 139 -1.37 -25.34 -10.02
#